data_cf1adbf09eb09b647a1a5bdc9a3b1889
#
_entry.id   cf1adbf09eb09b647a1a5bdc9a3b1889
#
_cell.length_a   1.000
_cell.length_b   1.000
_cell.length_c   1.000
_cell.angle_alpha   90.00
_cell.angle_beta   90.00
_cell.angle_gamma   90.00
#
_symmetry.space_group_name_H-M   'P 1'
#
loop_
_entity.id
_entity.type
_entity.pdbx_description
1 polymer ?
#
loop_
_entity_poly.entity_id
_entity_poly.type
_entity_poly.pdbx_seq_one_letter_code
_entity_poly.pdbx_strand_id
1 'polypeptide(L)'
;MSAKFSIDTAQVEAYQKNIERLPNVAEKIINRDLDKVVSPVMQKSILGLMPISKRKKLHAKLYKSINGDTKENLTLTLKPKAKYKYLVFPDLGVGTSKKKMPQKFMERGVEQKVNYSIEELNKSLIEEINKTLGGK
;
A
#
# COMPACT_ATOMS: atom_id res chain seq x y z
N MET A 1 41.06 0.82 -31.44
CA MET A 1 41.08 0.86 -29.97
C MET A 1 40.25 -0.30 -29.42
N SER A 2 40.81 -1.09 -28.55
CA SER A 2 40.09 -2.21 -27.94
C SER A 2 39.86 -1.92 -26.45
N ALA A 3 38.69 -2.29 -25.97
CA ALA A 3 38.35 -2.25 -24.56
C ALA A 3 38.15 -3.67 -24.05
N LYS A 4 38.76 -3.99 -22.94
CA LYS A 4 38.64 -5.30 -22.33
C LYS A 4 37.90 -5.19 -20.99
N PHE A 5 36.83 -5.94 -20.87
CA PHE A 5 36.10 -6.04 -19.63
C PHE A 5 36.26 -7.47 -19.08
N SER A 6 36.63 -7.58 -17.83
CA SER A 6 36.72 -8.89 -17.18
C SER A 6 36.16 -8.80 -15.78
N ILE A 7 35.43 -9.86 -15.38
CA ILE A 7 34.85 -9.99 -14.07
C ILE A 7 35.56 -11.10 -13.30
N ASP A 8 36.00 -10.78 -12.10
CA ASP A 8 36.64 -11.73 -11.19
C ASP A 8 35.61 -12.75 -10.72
N THR A 9 35.98 -14.02 -10.57
CA THR A 9 35.11 -15.10 -10.11
C THR A 9 34.49 -14.79 -8.74
N ALA A 10 35.28 -14.21 -7.84
CA ALA A 10 34.80 -13.84 -6.50
C ALA A 10 33.70 -12.78 -6.59
N GLN A 11 33.82 -11.82 -7.52
CA GLN A 11 32.78 -10.81 -7.74
C GLN A 11 31.51 -11.43 -8.30
N VAL A 12 31.62 -12.38 -9.22
CA VAL A 12 30.47 -13.09 -9.80
C VAL A 12 29.72 -13.86 -8.72
N GLU A 13 30.43 -14.57 -7.85
CA GLU A 13 29.84 -15.29 -6.73
C GLU A 13 29.11 -14.35 -5.76
N ALA A 14 29.71 -13.20 -5.45
CA ALA A 14 29.10 -12.19 -4.60
C ALA A 14 27.81 -11.64 -5.20
N TYR A 15 27.80 -11.35 -6.51
CA TYR A 15 26.59 -10.91 -7.21
C TYR A 15 25.52 -11.98 -7.24
N GLN A 16 25.90 -13.24 -7.47
CA GLN A 16 24.93 -14.34 -7.45
C GLN A 16 24.24 -14.46 -6.10
N LYS A 17 24.99 -14.39 -5.01
CA LYS A 17 24.42 -14.42 -3.66
C LYS A 17 23.48 -13.24 -3.42
N ASN A 18 23.86 -12.05 -3.86
CA ASN A 18 23.05 -10.86 -3.72
C ASN A 18 21.76 -10.96 -4.54
N ILE A 19 21.85 -11.47 -5.77
CA ILE A 19 20.69 -11.68 -6.64
C ILE A 19 19.73 -12.71 -6.03
N GLU A 20 20.25 -13.80 -5.47
CA GLU A 20 19.44 -14.81 -4.80
C GLU A 20 18.68 -14.27 -3.59
N ARG A 21 19.25 -13.27 -2.92
CA ARG A 21 18.61 -12.62 -1.78
C ARG A 21 17.55 -11.59 -2.17
N LEU A 22 17.60 -11.06 -3.40
CA LEU A 22 16.68 -9.99 -3.84
C LEU A 22 15.20 -10.31 -3.67
N PRO A 23 14.70 -11.52 -4.03
CA PRO A 23 13.27 -11.80 -3.85
C PRO A 23 12.83 -11.69 -2.39
N ASN A 24 13.61 -12.19 -1.45
CA ASN A 24 13.28 -12.12 -0.02
C ASN A 24 13.36 -10.70 0.51
N VAL A 25 14.36 -9.94 0.09
CA VAL A 25 14.54 -8.54 0.49
C VAL A 25 13.40 -7.69 -0.07
N ALA A 26 13.07 -7.87 -1.36
CA ALA A 26 11.98 -7.15 -2.02
C ALA A 26 10.64 -7.42 -1.31
N GLU A 27 10.36 -8.67 -0.98
CA GLU A 27 9.15 -9.06 -0.27
C GLU A 27 9.03 -8.36 1.09
N LYS A 28 10.10 -8.34 1.86
CA LYS A 28 10.12 -7.66 3.16
C LYS A 28 9.89 -6.16 3.03
N ILE A 29 10.48 -5.53 2.02
CA ILE A 29 10.34 -4.09 1.79
C ILE A 29 8.93 -3.74 1.37
N ILE A 30 8.35 -4.49 0.46
CA ILE A 30 6.97 -4.27 0.02
C ILE A 30 6.02 -4.43 1.20
N ASN A 31 6.14 -5.50 1.97
CA ASN A 31 5.30 -5.72 3.15
C ASN A 31 5.44 -4.61 4.18
N ARG A 32 6.67 -4.17 4.44
CA ARG A 32 6.92 -3.05 5.36
C ARG A 32 6.27 -1.76 4.86
N ASP A 33 6.45 -1.42 3.59
CA ASP A 33 5.94 -0.17 3.03
C ASP A 33 4.42 -0.19 2.87
N LEU A 34 3.81 -1.35 2.59
CA LEU A 34 2.35 -1.49 2.58
C LEU A 34 1.78 -1.13 3.95
N ASP A 35 2.43 -1.54 5.02
CA ASP A 35 1.98 -1.26 6.38
C ASP A 35 2.31 0.18 6.82
N LYS A 36 3.52 0.65 6.58
CA LYS A 36 4.04 1.91 7.13
C LYS A 36 3.80 3.14 6.28
N VAL A 37 3.77 3.00 4.96
CA VAL A 37 3.66 4.10 4.02
C VAL A 37 2.32 4.11 3.30
N VAL A 38 1.96 3.01 2.65
CA VAL A 38 0.77 2.91 1.79
C VAL A 38 -0.52 2.93 2.59
N SER A 39 -0.59 2.13 3.66
CA SER A 39 -1.80 2.03 4.48
C SER A 39 -2.25 3.38 5.05
N PRO A 40 -1.38 4.18 5.72
CA PRO A 40 -1.80 5.49 6.22
C PRO A 40 -2.27 6.44 5.12
N VAL A 41 -1.61 6.45 3.97
CA VAL A 41 -1.97 7.32 2.85
C VAL A 41 -3.34 6.95 2.29
N MET A 42 -3.60 5.67 2.08
CA MET A 42 -4.88 5.19 1.56
C MET A 42 -6.01 5.38 2.57
N GLN A 43 -5.76 5.14 3.85
CA GLN A 43 -6.75 5.39 4.90
C GLN A 43 -7.18 6.86 4.90
N LYS A 44 -6.21 7.77 4.83
CA LYS A 44 -6.49 9.21 4.79
C LYS A 44 -7.26 9.61 3.53
N SER A 45 -6.94 9.02 2.40
CA SER A 45 -7.64 9.26 1.13
C SER A 45 -9.11 8.82 1.21
N ILE A 46 -9.34 7.63 1.75
CA ILE A 46 -10.70 7.10 1.95
C ILE A 46 -11.50 8.01 2.88
N LEU A 47 -10.90 8.40 4.02
CA LEU A 47 -11.55 9.30 4.97
C LEU A 47 -11.94 10.62 4.33
N GLY A 48 -11.09 11.15 3.44
CA GLY A 48 -11.36 12.39 2.73
C GLY A 48 -12.60 12.35 1.83
N LEU A 49 -12.97 11.17 1.35
CA LEU A 49 -14.13 10.97 0.46
C LEU A 49 -15.40 10.53 1.21
N MET A 50 -15.30 10.23 2.50
CA MET A 50 -16.47 9.79 3.26
C MET A 50 -17.49 10.88 3.45
N PRO A 51 -18.80 10.57 3.34
CA PRO A 51 -19.84 11.51 3.65
C PRO A 51 -19.95 11.71 5.17
N ILE A 52 -20.43 12.89 5.57
CA ILE A 52 -20.75 13.18 6.96
C ILE A 52 -22.27 13.04 7.13
N SER A 53 -22.68 12.20 8.08
CA SER A 53 -24.08 12.01 8.43
C SER A 53 -24.62 13.25 9.17
N LYS A 54 -25.89 13.57 8.97
CA LYS A 54 -26.60 14.63 9.72
C LYS A 54 -26.94 14.21 11.15
N ARG A 55 -26.77 12.92 11.48
CA ARG A 55 -27.06 12.40 12.81
C ARG A 55 -26.01 12.83 13.83
N LYS A 56 -26.44 13.04 15.06
CA LYS A 56 -25.57 13.34 16.20
C LYS A 56 -24.82 12.06 16.63
N LYS A 57 -23.88 11.61 15.83
CA LYS A 57 -23.03 10.43 16.10
C LYS A 57 -21.57 10.78 15.81
N LEU A 58 -20.67 9.96 16.30
CA LEU A 58 -19.28 10.02 15.90
C LEU A 58 -19.20 9.76 14.38
N HIS A 59 -18.73 10.75 13.64
CA HIS A 59 -18.64 10.64 12.18
C HIS A 59 -17.39 9.86 11.80
N ALA A 60 -17.56 8.81 10.99
CA ALA A 60 -16.45 7.98 10.52
C ALA A 60 -15.35 8.81 9.84
N LYS A 61 -15.72 9.87 9.12
CA LYS A 61 -14.77 10.76 8.46
C LYS A 61 -13.83 11.48 9.43
N LEU A 62 -14.30 11.79 10.64
CA LEU A 62 -13.54 12.55 11.63
C LEU A 62 -12.71 11.67 12.56
N TYR A 63 -12.87 10.36 12.47
CA TYR A 63 -12.18 9.39 13.32
C TYR A 63 -11.47 8.38 12.44
N LYS A 64 -10.46 7.72 12.99
CA LYS A 64 -9.74 6.66 12.27
C LYS A 64 -10.62 5.41 12.15
N SER A 65 -11.57 5.45 11.23
CA SER A 65 -12.57 4.40 11.04
C SER A 65 -12.15 3.28 10.11
N ILE A 66 -11.05 3.46 9.38
CA ILE A 66 -10.53 2.48 8.43
C ILE A 66 -9.32 1.80 9.03
N ASN A 67 -9.27 0.49 8.91
CA ASN A 67 -8.17 -0.34 9.36
C ASN A 67 -7.41 -0.91 8.16
N GLY A 68 -6.08 -0.92 8.23
CA GLY A 68 -5.23 -1.55 7.24
C GLY A 68 -4.67 -2.85 7.79
N ASP A 69 -4.75 -3.91 7.01
CA ASP A 69 -4.29 -5.24 7.39
C ASP A 69 -3.32 -5.77 6.33
N THR A 70 -2.12 -6.13 6.76
CA THR A 70 -1.06 -6.67 5.91
C THR A 70 -0.70 -8.11 6.28
N LYS A 71 -1.62 -8.85 6.89
CA LYS A 71 -1.40 -10.25 7.27
C LYS A 71 -1.16 -11.17 6.06
N GLU A 72 -1.85 -10.88 4.95
CA GLU A 72 -1.57 -11.59 3.70
C GLU A 72 -0.31 -11.03 3.06
N ASN A 73 0.54 -11.91 2.55
CA ASN A 73 1.80 -11.53 1.93
C ASN A 73 1.59 -10.63 0.70
N LEU A 74 2.37 -9.56 0.62
CA LEU A 74 2.33 -8.60 -0.50
C LEU A 74 0.95 -7.99 -0.74
N THR A 75 0.11 -7.95 0.30
CA THR A 75 -1.27 -7.50 0.20
C THR A 75 -1.61 -6.55 1.33
N LEU A 76 -2.27 -5.45 0.98
CA LEU A 76 -2.86 -4.52 1.94
C LEU A 76 -4.38 -4.59 1.78
N THR A 77 -5.08 -4.94 2.84
CA THR A 77 -6.54 -4.95 2.89
C THR A 77 -7.03 -3.81 3.76
N LEU A 78 -7.89 -2.97 3.22
CA LEU A 78 -8.48 -1.84 3.93
C LEU A 78 -9.94 -2.15 4.24
N LYS A 79 -10.31 -2.04 5.50
CA LYS A 79 -11.68 -2.35 5.99
C LYS A 79 -12.14 -1.30 6.97
N PRO A 80 -13.45 -1.00 7.03
CA PRO A 80 -13.98 -0.24 8.15
C PRO A 80 -13.76 -1.03 9.45
N LYS A 81 -13.44 -0.32 10.52
CA LYS A 81 -13.37 -0.94 11.86
C LYS A 81 -14.75 -1.46 12.24
N ALA A 82 -14.80 -2.46 13.13
CA ALA A 82 -16.05 -3.11 13.53
C ALA A 82 -17.16 -2.11 13.93
N LYS A 83 -16.78 -1.04 14.62
CA LYS A 83 -17.68 0.03 15.03
C LYS A 83 -18.30 0.79 13.85
N TYR A 84 -17.67 0.75 12.68
CA TYR A 84 -18.06 1.51 11.49
C TYR A 84 -18.49 0.62 10.32
N LYS A 85 -18.90 -0.60 10.59
CA LYS A 85 -19.37 -1.52 9.53
C LYS A 85 -20.55 -0.99 8.72
N TYR A 86 -21.33 -0.07 9.27
CA TYR A 86 -22.44 0.56 8.57
C TYR A 86 -22.00 1.37 7.35
N LEU A 87 -20.72 1.65 7.20
CA LEU A 87 -20.18 2.38 6.05
C LEU A 87 -20.41 1.65 4.72
N VAL A 88 -20.67 0.35 4.75
CA VAL A 88 -21.03 -0.41 3.55
C VAL A 88 -22.30 0.16 2.90
N PHE A 89 -23.23 0.71 3.66
CA PHE A 89 -24.49 1.23 3.15
C PHE A 89 -24.26 2.40 2.17
N PRO A 90 -23.62 3.52 2.56
CA PRO A 90 -23.34 4.60 1.61
C PRO A 90 -22.28 4.24 0.56
N ASP A 91 -21.33 3.39 0.90
CA ASP A 91 -20.26 2.99 -0.02
C ASP A 91 -20.80 2.23 -1.23
N LEU A 92 -21.66 1.24 -0.98
CA LEU A 92 -22.22 0.38 -2.02
C LEU A 92 -23.64 0.73 -2.43
N GLY A 93 -24.26 1.71 -1.77
CA GLY A 93 -25.65 2.10 -2.05
C GLY A 93 -26.65 1.01 -1.71
N VAL A 94 -26.43 0.30 -0.59
CA VAL A 94 -27.30 -0.80 -0.13
C VAL A 94 -27.91 -0.48 1.24
N GLY A 95 -28.81 -1.33 1.73
CA GLY A 95 -29.46 -1.16 3.03
C GLY A 95 -30.19 0.16 3.13
N THR A 96 -29.86 0.97 4.14
CA THR A 96 -30.48 2.28 4.36
C THR A 96 -30.17 3.29 3.24
N SER A 97 -29.17 3.02 2.41
CA SER A 97 -28.73 3.88 1.32
C SER A 97 -29.12 3.34 -0.07
N LYS A 98 -29.99 2.33 -0.15
CA LYS A 98 -30.37 1.69 -1.42
C LYS A 98 -30.98 2.63 -2.45
N LYS A 99 -31.61 3.73 -2.02
CA LYS A 99 -32.21 4.74 -2.91
C LYS A 99 -31.21 5.82 -3.34
N LYS A 100 -29.98 5.77 -2.86
CA LYS A 100 -28.92 6.73 -3.18
C LYS A 100 -27.88 6.05 -4.08
N MET A 101 -27.22 6.83 -4.90
CA MET A 101 -26.12 6.32 -5.72
C MET A 101 -24.98 5.82 -4.82
N PRO A 102 -24.36 4.67 -5.15
CA PRO A 102 -23.18 4.22 -4.43
C PRO A 102 -22.07 5.27 -4.48
N GLN A 103 -21.52 5.61 -3.33
CA GLN A 103 -20.45 6.63 -3.26
C GLN A 103 -19.08 6.03 -3.51
N LYS A 104 -18.91 4.74 -3.30
CA LYS A 104 -17.67 3.98 -3.57
C LYS A 104 -16.42 4.67 -3.01
N PHE A 105 -16.51 5.28 -1.84
CA PHE A 105 -15.39 6.01 -1.26
C PHE A 105 -14.21 5.08 -0.92
N MET A 106 -14.46 3.81 -0.61
CA MET A 106 -13.38 2.83 -0.39
C MET A 106 -12.57 2.63 -1.68
N GLU A 107 -13.24 2.28 -2.75
CA GLU A 107 -12.62 2.05 -4.06
C GLU A 107 -11.94 3.31 -4.60
N ARG A 108 -12.67 4.43 -4.59
CA ARG A 108 -12.17 5.71 -5.09
C ARG A 108 -10.98 6.22 -4.28
N GLY A 109 -11.03 6.05 -2.96
CA GLY A 109 -9.94 6.46 -2.08
C GLY A 109 -8.65 5.70 -2.37
N VAL A 110 -8.77 4.40 -2.61
CA VAL A 110 -7.62 3.57 -3.01
C VAL A 110 -7.10 4.00 -4.38
N GLU A 111 -7.98 4.12 -5.37
CA GLU A 111 -7.61 4.50 -6.74
C GLU A 111 -6.85 5.83 -6.82
N GLN A 112 -7.23 6.81 -6.02
CA GLN A 112 -6.57 8.11 -5.98
C GLN A 112 -5.10 8.04 -5.58
N LYS A 113 -4.73 7.00 -4.84
CA LYS A 113 -3.37 6.87 -4.28
C LYS A 113 -2.59 5.69 -4.85
N VAL A 114 -3.13 4.97 -5.82
CA VAL A 114 -2.43 3.83 -6.42
C VAL A 114 -1.09 4.26 -7.05
N ASN A 115 -1.10 5.29 -7.88
CA ASN A 115 0.12 5.75 -8.55
C ASN A 115 1.18 6.24 -7.56
N TYR A 116 0.76 7.03 -6.57
CA TYR A 116 1.65 7.48 -5.50
C TYR A 116 2.26 6.29 -4.75
N SER A 117 1.42 5.31 -4.40
CA SER A 117 1.86 4.12 -3.67
C SER A 117 2.86 3.30 -4.47
N ILE A 118 2.61 3.12 -5.77
CA ILE A 118 3.54 2.42 -6.66
C ILE A 118 4.89 3.14 -6.74
N GLU A 119 4.87 4.47 -6.87
CA GLU A 119 6.09 5.28 -6.89
C GLU A 119 6.91 5.12 -5.61
N GLU A 120 6.26 5.17 -4.45
CA GLU A 120 6.93 5.00 -3.16
C GLU A 120 7.49 3.59 -2.99
N LEU A 121 6.74 2.56 -3.40
CA LEU A 121 7.22 1.18 -3.37
C LEU A 121 8.42 0.99 -4.28
N ASN A 122 8.37 1.52 -5.50
CA ASN A 122 9.48 1.44 -6.45
C ASN A 122 10.73 2.15 -5.93
N LYS A 123 10.55 3.32 -5.32
CA LYS A 123 11.64 4.09 -4.72
C LYS A 123 12.37 3.29 -3.65
N SER A 124 11.62 2.69 -2.73
CA SER A 124 12.18 1.85 -1.67
C SER A 124 12.87 0.61 -2.23
N LEU A 125 12.28 -0.02 -3.25
CA LEU A 125 12.87 -1.19 -3.90
C LEU A 125 14.19 -0.84 -4.61
N ILE A 126 14.22 0.26 -5.35
CA ILE A 126 15.42 0.70 -6.07
C ILE A 126 16.55 1.00 -5.08
N GLU A 127 16.26 1.70 -3.99
CA GLU A 127 17.23 1.99 -2.94
C GLU A 127 17.82 0.71 -2.37
N GLU A 128 16.99 -0.27 -2.08
CA GLU A 128 17.43 -1.52 -1.48
C GLU A 128 18.17 -2.42 -2.48
N ILE A 129 17.72 -2.45 -3.73
CA ILE A 129 18.42 -3.19 -4.79
C ILE A 129 19.82 -2.61 -4.98
N ASN A 130 19.96 -1.30 -5.07
CA ASN A 130 21.26 -0.64 -5.20
C ASN A 130 22.16 -0.92 -3.99
N LYS A 131 21.60 -0.90 -2.82
CA LYS A 131 22.30 -1.20 -1.57
C LYS A 131 22.78 -2.65 -1.52
N THR A 132 21.92 -3.59 -1.93
CA THR A 132 22.26 -5.02 -1.95
C THR A 132 23.31 -5.35 -3.01
N LEU A 133 23.15 -4.83 -4.24
CA LEU A 133 24.07 -5.09 -5.34
C LEU A 133 25.35 -4.28 -5.20
N GLY A 134 25.29 -3.09 -4.62
CA GLY A 134 26.44 -2.23 -4.41
C GLY A 134 27.35 -2.65 -3.25
N GLY A 135 26.94 -3.62 -2.45
CA GLY A 135 27.71 -4.11 -1.29
C GLY A 135 27.82 -3.10 -0.15
N LYS A 136 26.96 -2.10 -0.13
CA LYS A 136 26.96 -1.05 0.89
C LYS A 136 25.66 -1.01 1.67
#